data_9756df78d95ba5805c9d0c2f28c18d1d
#
_entry.id   9756df78d95ba5805c9d0c2f28c18d1d
#
_cell.length_a   1.000
_cell.length_b   1.000
_cell.length_c   1.000
_cell.angle_alpha   90.00
_cell.angle_beta   90.00
_cell.angle_gamma   90.00
#
_symmetry.space_group_name_H-M   'P 1'
#
loop_
_entity.id
_entity.type
_entity.pdbx_description
1 polymer ?
#
loop_
_entity_poly.entity_id
_entity_poly.type
_entity_poly.pdbx_seq_one_letter_code
_entity_poly.pdbx_strand_id
1 'polypeptide(L)'
;MPGIVRQGDTNSAGGAATGGSSSVRVNGRGVVYPGSSVSPHPCCGSDGCHAHCAATVTGPGSSTVTCEGRPVIRTGDSDSCGHSRSQGSSNVICG
;
A
#
# COMPACT_ATOMS: atom_id res chain seq x y z
N MET A 1 7.90 7.69 -13.24
CA MET A 1 7.70 7.94 -11.79
C MET A 1 6.52 7.14 -11.30
N PRO A 2 6.63 6.47 -10.14
CA PRO A 2 5.52 5.66 -9.62
C PRO A 2 4.34 6.48 -9.13
N GLY A 3 3.16 5.92 -9.20
CA GLY A 3 1.96 6.54 -8.68
C GLY A 3 1.86 6.40 -7.15
N ILE A 4 1.24 7.36 -6.49
CA ILE A 4 0.99 7.30 -5.05
C ILE A 4 -0.11 6.27 -4.79
N VAL A 5 0.13 5.35 -3.86
CA VAL A 5 -0.83 4.32 -3.47
C VAL A 5 -1.85 4.91 -2.50
N ARG A 6 -3.12 4.57 -2.69
CA ARG A 6 -4.25 5.09 -1.92
C ARG A 6 -5.02 3.93 -1.31
N GLN A 7 -5.85 4.24 -0.30
CA GLN A 7 -6.77 3.24 0.25
C GLN A 7 -7.59 2.60 -0.87
N GLY A 8 -7.72 1.29 -0.82
CA GLY A 8 -8.42 0.52 -1.83
C GLY A 8 -7.55 0.06 -2.98
N ASP A 9 -6.35 0.62 -3.15
CA ASP A 9 -5.44 0.16 -4.20
C ASP A 9 -4.88 -1.21 -3.85
N THR A 10 -4.75 -2.07 -4.85
CA THR A 10 -4.39 -3.48 -4.64
C THR A 10 -2.91 -3.74 -4.88
N ASN A 11 -2.43 -4.83 -4.29
CA ASN A 11 -1.12 -5.38 -4.59
C ASN A 11 -1.23 -6.40 -5.73
N SER A 12 -0.11 -7.04 -6.06
CA SER A 12 -0.05 -8.00 -7.18
C SER A 12 -0.95 -9.23 -6.99
N ALA A 13 -1.39 -9.50 -5.76
CA ALA A 13 -2.25 -10.63 -5.44
C ALA A 13 -3.70 -10.21 -5.12
N GLY A 14 -4.05 -8.95 -5.33
CA GLY A 14 -5.40 -8.45 -5.09
C GLY A 14 -5.67 -7.97 -3.67
N GLY A 15 -4.66 -7.91 -2.81
CA GLY A 15 -4.81 -7.37 -1.44
C GLY A 15 -4.91 -5.85 -1.45
N ALA A 16 -6.04 -5.31 -0.99
CA ALA A 16 -6.28 -3.88 -0.96
C ALA A 16 -5.72 -3.26 0.33
N ALA A 17 -5.12 -2.08 0.22
CA ALA A 17 -4.71 -1.33 1.40
C ALA A 17 -5.96 -0.79 2.09
N THR A 18 -6.16 -1.16 3.36
CA THR A 18 -7.34 -0.75 4.13
C THR A 18 -7.04 0.40 5.07
N GLY A 19 -5.78 0.58 5.46
CA GLY A 19 -5.34 1.73 6.25
C GLY A 19 -4.87 2.86 5.36
N GLY A 20 -4.84 4.05 5.89
CA GLY A 20 -4.36 5.22 5.17
C GLY A 20 -4.59 6.48 5.95
N SER A 21 -4.13 7.62 5.43
CA SER A 21 -4.28 8.91 6.08
C SER A 21 -5.74 9.36 6.09
N SER A 22 -6.16 9.90 7.24
CA SER A 22 -7.48 10.54 7.35
C SER A 22 -7.43 12.01 6.92
N SER A 23 -6.25 12.59 6.81
CA SER A 23 -6.08 14.03 6.53
C SER A 23 -5.46 14.32 5.16
N VAL A 24 -4.67 13.41 4.61
CA VAL A 24 -4.02 13.60 3.30
C VAL A 24 -4.62 12.61 2.31
N ARG A 25 -5.20 13.13 1.23
CA ARG A 25 -5.90 12.33 0.24
C ARG A 25 -5.38 12.57 -1.16
N VAL A 26 -5.41 11.53 -1.97
CA VAL A 26 -5.12 11.57 -3.40
C VAL A 26 -6.30 10.94 -4.11
N ASN A 27 -6.89 11.69 -5.05
CA ASN A 27 -8.09 11.26 -5.80
C ASN A 27 -9.26 10.88 -4.86
N GLY A 28 -9.38 11.60 -3.74
CA GLY A 28 -10.47 11.40 -2.77
C GLY A 28 -10.27 10.24 -1.81
N ARG A 29 -9.13 9.57 -1.85
CA ARG A 29 -8.82 8.43 -0.98
C ARG A 29 -7.57 8.71 -0.14
N GLY A 30 -7.54 8.19 1.08
CA GLY A 30 -6.41 8.38 1.98
C GLY A 30 -5.11 7.81 1.41
N VAL A 31 -4.03 8.57 1.58
CA VAL A 31 -2.69 8.14 1.14
C VAL A 31 -2.20 7.03 2.07
N VAL A 32 -1.62 5.99 1.48
CA VAL A 32 -1.08 4.84 2.23
C VAL A 32 0.34 5.15 2.68
N TYR A 33 0.65 4.76 3.92
CA TYR A 33 1.99 4.89 4.51
C TYR A 33 2.41 3.54 5.11
N PRO A 34 3.72 3.34 5.43
CA PRO A 34 4.17 2.07 6.01
C PRO A 34 3.44 1.76 7.31
N GLY A 35 3.05 0.50 7.46
CA GLY A 35 2.24 0.04 8.58
C GLY A 35 0.76 -0.02 8.29
N SER A 36 0.31 0.50 7.14
CA SER A 36 -1.09 0.39 6.73
C SER A 36 -1.46 -1.08 6.51
N SER A 37 -2.67 -1.46 6.94
CA SER A 37 -3.15 -2.83 6.82
C SER A 37 -3.51 -3.16 5.37
N VAL A 38 -3.37 -4.44 5.02
CA VAL A 38 -3.75 -4.98 3.72
C VAL A 38 -4.84 -6.02 3.95
N SER A 39 -5.88 -6.00 3.14
CA SER A 39 -6.97 -6.96 3.26
C SER A 39 -6.48 -8.39 3.02
N PRO A 40 -7.11 -9.42 3.62
CA PRO A 40 -6.78 -10.80 3.30
C PRO A 40 -6.93 -11.06 1.81
N HIS A 41 -6.00 -11.83 1.25
CA HIS A 41 -5.96 -12.10 -0.18
C HIS A 41 -5.42 -13.52 -0.39
N PRO A 42 -5.53 -14.11 -1.58
CA PRO A 42 -4.95 -15.43 -1.82
C PRO A 42 -3.46 -15.45 -1.48
N CYS A 43 -2.99 -16.43 -0.74
CA CYS A 43 -3.58 -17.70 -0.29
C CYS A 43 -3.96 -17.72 1.20
N CYS A 44 -4.51 -16.65 1.72
CA CYS A 44 -4.95 -16.63 3.13
C CYS A 44 -5.83 -17.84 3.42
N GLY A 45 -5.59 -18.48 4.55
CA GLY A 45 -6.32 -19.67 4.97
C GLY A 45 -5.65 -21.00 4.60
N SER A 46 -4.63 -20.98 3.74
CA SER A 46 -3.84 -22.16 3.41
C SER A 46 -2.63 -22.27 4.33
N ASP A 47 -2.12 -23.48 4.52
CA ASP A 47 -0.92 -23.70 5.32
C ASP A 47 0.24 -22.90 4.75
N GLY A 48 0.96 -22.21 5.63
CA GLY A 48 2.11 -21.40 5.23
C GLY A 48 1.77 -20.04 4.64
N CYS A 49 0.48 -19.67 4.61
CA CYS A 49 0.03 -18.42 4.00
C CYS A 49 -0.53 -17.42 5.00
N HIS A 50 -0.16 -17.53 6.26
CA HIS A 50 -0.66 -16.61 7.31
C HIS A 50 -0.31 -15.15 7.04
N ALA A 51 0.82 -14.89 6.40
CA ALA A 51 1.24 -13.53 6.06
C ALA A 51 0.22 -12.80 5.19
N HIS A 52 -0.55 -13.54 4.38
CA HIS A 52 -1.55 -12.97 3.48
C HIS A 52 -2.89 -12.69 4.17
N CYS A 53 -3.05 -13.14 5.41
CA CYS A 53 -4.26 -12.86 6.20
C CYS A 53 -4.14 -11.55 6.97
N ALA A 54 -2.93 -11.15 7.35
CA ALA A 54 -2.69 -9.99 8.20
C ALA A 54 -1.49 -9.18 7.70
N ALA A 55 -1.37 -9.02 6.40
CA ALA A 55 -0.26 -8.28 5.80
C ALA A 55 -0.37 -6.79 6.09
N THR A 56 0.78 -6.12 6.11
CA THR A 56 0.86 -4.66 6.17
C THR A 56 1.77 -4.19 5.04
N VAL A 57 1.62 -2.91 4.68
CA VAL A 57 2.51 -2.30 3.69
C VAL A 57 3.83 -1.96 4.40
N THR A 58 4.94 -2.36 3.83
CA THR A 58 6.25 -2.15 4.44
C THR A 58 7.08 -1.05 3.76
N GLY A 59 6.90 -0.84 2.49
CA GLY A 59 7.60 0.24 1.82
C GLY A 59 8.70 -0.21 0.89
N PRO A 60 9.73 0.62 0.69
CA PRO A 60 10.23 1.69 1.56
C PRO A 60 9.47 3.02 1.52
N GLY A 61 8.66 3.27 0.50
CA GLY A 61 7.98 4.53 0.35
C GLY A 61 8.86 5.61 -0.28
N SER A 62 8.27 6.77 -0.53
CA SER A 62 8.96 7.90 -1.15
C SER A 62 10.05 8.46 -0.23
N SER A 63 11.20 8.79 -0.81
CA SER A 63 12.27 9.48 -0.09
C SER A 63 12.06 11.00 -0.03
N THR A 64 11.10 11.52 -0.76
CA THR A 64 10.90 12.98 -0.89
C THR A 64 9.53 13.45 -0.47
N VAL A 65 8.51 12.60 -0.48
CA VAL A 65 7.14 12.97 -0.14
C VAL A 65 6.70 12.21 1.10
N THR A 66 6.26 12.95 2.12
CA THR A 66 5.80 12.36 3.38
C THR A 66 4.36 12.75 3.65
N CYS A 67 3.71 11.94 4.48
CA CYS A 67 2.34 12.14 4.95
C CYS A 67 2.33 11.84 6.45
N GLU A 68 1.95 12.80 7.26
CA GLU A 68 1.89 12.66 8.72
C GLU A 68 3.21 12.15 9.31
N GLY A 69 4.34 12.64 8.77
CA GLY A 69 5.67 12.27 9.22
C GLY A 69 6.18 10.93 8.70
N ARG A 70 5.44 10.28 7.79
CA ARG A 70 5.81 8.98 7.21
C ARG A 70 5.94 9.08 5.70
N PRO A 71 6.83 8.29 5.08
CA PRO A 71 6.92 8.30 3.61
C PRO A 71 5.62 7.78 3.00
N VAL A 72 5.19 8.38 1.88
CA VAL A 72 4.03 7.86 1.16
C VAL A 72 4.43 6.61 0.38
N ILE A 73 3.52 5.65 0.28
CA ILE A 73 3.76 4.41 -0.46
C ILE A 73 3.50 4.66 -1.95
N ARG A 74 4.34 4.05 -2.78
CA ARG A 74 4.31 4.17 -4.24
C ARG A 74 4.10 2.79 -4.87
N THR A 75 3.63 2.77 -6.12
CA THR A 75 3.61 1.52 -6.88
C THR A 75 5.04 0.96 -6.96
N GLY A 76 5.15 -0.34 -6.79
CA GLY A 76 6.44 -1.02 -6.71
C GLY A 76 6.95 -1.25 -5.29
N ASP A 77 6.41 -0.53 -4.30
CA ASP A 77 6.74 -0.77 -2.91
C ASP A 77 6.14 -2.11 -2.45
N SER A 78 6.74 -2.70 -1.42
CA SER A 78 6.42 -4.06 -0.99
C SER A 78 5.47 -4.10 0.20
N ASP A 79 4.76 -5.21 0.32
CA ASP A 79 3.99 -5.58 1.51
C ASP A 79 4.79 -6.59 2.34
N SER A 80 4.40 -6.77 3.60
CA SER A 80 5.08 -7.71 4.50
C SER A 80 4.99 -9.16 4.03
N CYS A 81 4.01 -9.49 3.20
CA CYS A 81 3.85 -10.83 2.63
C CYS A 81 4.68 -11.05 1.35
N GLY A 82 5.44 -10.06 0.92
CA GLY A 82 6.31 -10.17 -0.25
C GLY A 82 5.69 -9.72 -1.56
N HIS A 83 4.40 -9.38 -1.59
CA HIS A 83 3.78 -8.84 -2.80
C HIS A 83 4.11 -7.37 -2.99
N SER A 84 4.14 -6.93 -4.25
CA SER A 84 4.39 -5.53 -4.60
C SER A 84 3.07 -4.78 -4.76
N ARG A 85 3.08 -3.50 -4.41
CA ARG A 85 1.96 -2.61 -4.69
C ARG A 85 1.87 -2.38 -6.20
N SER A 86 0.79 -2.84 -6.80
CA SER A 86 0.65 -2.80 -8.26
C SER A 86 -0.29 -1.71 -8.75
N GLN A 87 -1.13 -1.17 -7.90
CA GLN A 87 -2.09 -0.13 -8.25
C GLN A 87 -1.82 1.16 -7.48
N GLY A 88 -1.93 2.29 -8.16
CA GLY A 88 -1.77 3.60 -7.56
C GLY A 88 -2.37 4.66 -8.46
N SER A 89 -2.24 5.92 -8.07
CA SER A 89 -2.76 7.03 -8.86
C SER A 89 -2.10 7.09 -10.23
N SER A 90 -2.90 7.33 -11.26
CA SER A 90 -2.40 7.52 -12.62
C SER A 90 -1.98 8.97 -12.90
N ASN A 91 -2.39 9.90 -12.05
CA ASN A 91 -2.14 11.32 -12.26
C ASN A 91 -1.47 12.04 -11.09
N VAL A 92 -1.27 11.37 -9.95
CA VAL A 92 -0.48 11.90 -8.84
C VAL A 92 0.68 10.94 -8.58
N ILE A 93 1.87 11.36 -8.95
CA ILE A 93 3.07 10.52 -8.94
C ILE A 93 4.16 11.18 -8.10
N CYS A 94 5.12 10.38 -7.63
CA CYS A 94 6.25 10.86 -6.83
C CYS A 94 7.47 9.96 -6.99
N GLY A 95 8.60 10.50 -6.64
CA GLY A 95 9.85 9.74 -6.66
C GLY A 95 10.07 8.79 -5.49
#